data_48870623fb4092806b10d94f7bd09a4b
#
_entry.id   48870623fb4092806b10d94f7bd09a4b
#
_cell.length_a   1.000
_cell.length_b   1.000
_cell.length_c   1.000
_cell.angle_alpha   90.00
_cell.angle_beta   90.00
_cell.angle_gamma   90.00
#
_symmetry.space_group_name_H-M   'P 1'
#
loop_
_entity.id
_entity.type
_entity.pdbx_description
1 polymer ?
#
loop_
_entity_poly.entity_id
_entity_poly.type
_entity_poly.pdbx_seq_one_letter_code
_entity_poly.pdbx_strand_id
1 'polypeptide(L)'
;MKKLLLLSALLIFACTDDDGNPCVYQPTLTTEAVTNITETSATLNGTIDVYSQNCDTVENILQGFVYSTSSEPTIDDDIVNIDGTSITESLTSLEPNTTYYVRVFLVRPLIGVFYGNEVSFVTEENIEPIDCDVVYLDDNGVTIKAYPCAEIGDVGTVNGVEYTVVDNNMLYEMRGEFGQIITTDFTRLCTTRVTDMYNLFLCYEEFNQPIGNWDVSNVTNMSGMFYGECASHLFNQNISQWNVSNVTNMQAMFFNGYFNQPIGNWNVSNVADMTYMFQNAYTFNQDIADWDVSNVTDMSYMFLGADAFNQDLSLWNVEGVLNCVDFSTDTPQWTLPQPNFTNCNP
;
A
#
# COMPACT_ATOMS: atom_id res chain seq x y z
N MET A 1 -6.33 -41.60 18.30
CA MET A 1 -7.45 -41.36 19.23
C MET A 1 -7.19 -42.13 20.52
N LYS A 2 -6.66 -41.45 21.52
CA LYS A 2 -6.63 -41.92 22.92
C LYS A 2 -7.18 -40.78 23.75
N LYS A 3 -8.43 -40.89 24.21
CA LYS A 3 -9.00 -40.00 25.20
C LYS A 3 -8.24 -40.18 26.48
N LEU A 4 -7.48 -39.18 26.91
CA LEU A 4 -6.93 -39.10 28.23
C LEU A 4 -8.06 -38.60 29.14
N LEU A 5 -8.65 -39.48 29.94
CA LEU A 5 -9.51 -39.11 31.07
C LEU A 5 -8.59 -38.44 32.11
N LEU A 6 -8.75 -37.13 32.30
CA LEU A 6 -8.25 -36.47 33.48
C LEU A 6 -9.06 -37.01 34.69
N LEU A 7 -8.44 -37.90 35.44
CA LEU A 7 -8.89 -38.25 36.79
C LEU A 7 -8.54 -37.07 37.70
N SER A 8 -9.55 -36.26 38.07
CA SER A 8 -9.40 -35.32 39.18
C SER A 8 -9.12 -36.12 40.44
N ALA A 9 -7.87 -36.07 40.90
CA ALA A 9 -7.51 -36.66 42.19
C ALA A 9 -8.23 -35.90 43.31
N LEU A 10 -9.19 -36.53 43.96
CA LEU A 10 -9.86 -36.00 45.12
C LEU A 10 -8.82 -36.02 46.27
N LEU A 11 -8.12 -34.93 46.53
CA LEU A 11 -7.26 -34.77 47.67
C LEU A 11 -8.13 -34.43 48.88
N ILE A 12 -8.48 -35.45 49.69
CA ILE A 12 -9.11 -35.27 50.99
C ILE A 12 -8.01 -35.01 52.02
N PHE A 13 -7.80 -33.73 52.35
CA PHE A 13 -6.96 -33.36 53.47
C PHE A 13 -7.77 -33.49 54.76
N ALA A 14 -7.25 -34.23 55.78
CA ALA A 14 -7.90 -34.50 57.03
C ALA A 14 -7.70 -33.35 58.03
N CYS A 15 -8.39 -32.20 57.76
CA CYS A 15 -8.82 -31.30 58.79
C CYS A 15 -10.25 -31.65 59.14
N THR A 16 -10.59 -31.83 60.39
CA THR A 16 -11.96 -31.98 60.86
C THR A 16 -12.41 -30.70 61.52
N ASP A 17 -13.70 -30.35 61.46
CA ASP A 17 -14.30 -29.31 62.27
C ASP A 17 -14.33 -29.75 63.77
N ASP A 18 -14.78 -28.85 64.67
CA ASP A 18 -14.91 -29.13 66.09
C ASP A 18 -15.84 -30.31 66.39
N ASP A 19 -16.69 -30.73 65.48
CA ASP A 19 -17.61 -31.86 65.54
C ASP A 19 -17.03 -33.13 64.87
N GLY A 20 -15.82 -33.11 64.38
CA GLY A 20 -15.11 -34.26 63.80
C GLY A 20 -15.49 -34.57 62.32
N ASN A 21 -16.18 -33.69 61.66
CA ASN A 21 -16.49 -33.85 60.21
C ASN A 21 -15.29 -33.43 59.31
N PRO A 22 -15.02 -34.14 58.21
CA PRO A 22 -13.91 -33.79 57.36
C PRO A 22 -14.16 -32.48 56.61
N CYS A 23 -13.16 -31.61 56.60
CA CYS A 23 -13.15 -30.43 55.71
C CYS A 23 -13.07 -30.85 54.24
N VAL A 24 -14.00 -30.39 53.43
CA VAL A 24 -13.96 -30.54 51.97
C VAL A 24 -13.68 -29.20 51.36
N TYR A 25 -12.55 -29.10 50.64
CA TYR A 25 -12.14 -27.88 49.90
C TYR A 25 -11.84 -28.24 48.45
N GLN A 26 -12.62 -27.70 47.55
CA GLN A 26 -12.52 -28.01 46.11
C GLN A 26 -12.55 -26.72 45.31
N PRO A 27 -11.38 -26.10 45.01
CA PRO A 27 -11.30 -24.99 44.13
C PRO A 27 -11.39 -25.45 42.66
N THR A 28 -12.13 -24.69 41.85
CA THR A 28 -12.16 -24.81 40.39
C THR A 28 -11.62 -23.50 39.84
N LEU A 29 -10.48 -23.58 39.17
CA LEU A 29 -9.74 -22.42 38.63
C LEU A 29 -9.75 -22.55 37.12
N THR A 30 -10.18 -21.50 36.43
CA THR A 30 -10.20 -21.47 34.95
C THR A 30 -9.42 -20.24 34.50
N THR A 31 -8.37 -20.48 33.73
CA THR A 31 -7.70 -19.44 32.97
C THR A 31 -8.43 -19.30 31.64
N GLU A 32 -8.95 -18.12 31.35
CA GLU A 32 -9.68 -17.81 30.13
C GLU A 32 -8.74 -17.27 29.04
N ALA A 33 -9.29 -17.02 27.87
CA ALA A 33 -8.52 -16.47 26.74
C ALA A 33 -7.98 -15.07 27.10
N VAL A 34 -6.71 -14.84 26.77
CA VAL A 34 -6.05 -13.54 26.89
C VAL A 34 -6.56 -12.63 25.77
N THR A 35 -6.82 -11.37 26.10
CA THR A 35 -7.38 -10.35 25.19
C THR A 35 -6.52 -9.10 25.17
N ASN A 36 -6.80 -8.16 24.23
CA ASN A 36 -6.10 -6.88 24.10
C ASN A 36 -4.56 -7.04 24.09
N ILE A 37 -4.09 -8.02 23.33
CA ILE A 37 -2.66 -8.28 23.17
C ILE A 37 -2.08 -7.17 22.27
N THR A 38 -0.98 -6.58 22.73
CA THR A 38 -0.18 -5.61 22.00
C THR A 38 1.29 -6.03 22.01
N GLU A 39 2.19 -5.19 21.55
CA GLU A 39 3.64 -5.41 21.64
C GLU A 39 4.14 -5.61 23.09
N THR A 40 3.58 -4.85 24.04
CA THR A 40 4.10 -4.77 25.42
C THR A 40 3.02 -4.96 26.48
N SER A 41 1.80 -5.31 26.10
CA SER A 41 0.69 -5.49 27.05
C SER A 41 -0.26 -6.62 26.65
N ALA A 42 -1.00 -7.14 27.63
CA ALA A 42 -2.07 -8.11 27.42
C ALA A 42 -3.05 -8.06 28.60
N THR A 43 -4.32 -8.40 28.37
CA THR A 43 -5.34 -8.51 29.41
C THR A 43 -5.61 -9.97 29.71
N LEU A 44 -5.32 -10.39 30.95
CA LEU A 44 -5.58 -11.72 31.50
C LEU A 44 -7.01 -11.78 32.02
N ASN A 45 -7.68 -12.93 31.84
CA ASN A 45 -9.03 -13.18 32.30
C ASN A 45 -9.10 -14.55 32.96
N GLY A 46 -9.91 -14.70 34.01
CA GLY A 46 -10.09 -15.99 34.66
C GLY A 46 -11.16 -16.01 35.72
N THR A 47 -11.48 -17.22 36.20
CA THR A 47 -12.47 -17.46 37.27
C THR A 47 -11.92 -18.36 38.37
N ILE A 48 -12.35 -18.09 39.59
CA ILE A 48 -12.01 -18.83 40.80
C ILE A 48 -13.30 -19.16 41.51
N ASP A 49 -13.72 -20.41 41.46
CA ASP A 49 -14.86 -20.94 42.20
C ASP A 49 -14.37 -21.88 43.29
N VAL A 50 -14.83 -21.70 44.52
CA VAL A 50 -14.40 -22.52 45.65
C VAL A 50 -15.62 -23.12 46.31
N TYR A 51 -15.74 -24.44 46.20
CA TYR A 51 -16.64 -25.19 47.11
C TYR A 51 -15.91 -25.51 48.38
N SER A 52 -16.46 -25.05 49.52
CA SER A 52 -15.90 -25.29 50.84
C SER A 52 -17.00 -25.71 51.83
N GLN A 53 -16.81 -26.84 52.51
CA GLN A 53 -17.73 -27.35 53.53
C GLN A 53 -16.93 -27.85 54.73
N ASN A 54 -17.37 -27.48 55.95
CA ASN A 54 -16.73 -27.85 57.21
C ASN A 54 -15.23 -27.47 57.32
N CYS A 55 -14.85 -26.39 56.69
CA CYS A 55 -13.47 -25.88 56.74
C CYS A 55 -13.44 -24.58 57.55
N ASP A 56 -12.41 -24.42 58.36
CA ASP A 56 -12.17 -23.16 59.07
C ASP A 56 -11.99 -21.99 58.10
N THR A 57 -12.44 -20.82 58.52
CA THR A 57 -12.16 -19.57 57.76
C THR A 57 -10.66 -19.29 57.88
N VAL A 58 -9.98 -19.28 56.76
CA VAL A 58 -8.54 -18.97 56.69
C VAL A 58 -8.36 -17.55 56.21
N GLU A 59 -7.63 -16.74 56.97
CA GLU A 59 -7.15 -15.44 56.55
C GLU A 59 -5.90 -15.60 55.66
N ASN A 60 -5.64 -14.60 54.78
CA ASN A 60 -4.48 -14.53 53.88
C ASN A 60 -4.47 -15.57 52.74
N ILE A 61 -5.56 -15.70 52.03
CA ILE A 61 -5.59 -16.40 50.76
C ILE A 61 -4.92 -15.48 49.71
N LEU A 62 -3.92 -16.00 48.96
CA LEU A 62 -3.37 -15.33 47.82
C LEU A 62 -3.97 -15.95 46.56
N GLN A 63 -4.46 -15.13 45.65
CA GLN A 63 -5.01 -15.59 44.40
C GLN A 63 -4.76 -14.56 43.26
N GLY A 64 -4.84 -15.00 42.02
CA GLY A 64 -4.63 -14.17 40.87
C GLY A 64 -4.07 -14.93 39.69
N PHE A 65 -3.11 -14.34 39.00
CA PHE A 65 -2.42 -14.94 37.85
C PHE A 65 -0.94 -15.15 38.13
N VAL A 66 -0.40 -16.29 37.69
CA VAL A 66 1.04 -16.51 37.49
C VAL A 66 1.32 -16.53 35.98
N TYR A 67 2.43 -15.94 35.58
CA TYR A 67 2.84 -15.93 34.17
C TYR A 67 4.35 -16.03 34.03
N SER A 68 4.80 -16.56 32.91
CA SER A 68 6.22 -16.75 32.59
C SER A 68 6.40 -16.94 31.08
N THR A 69 7.61 -16.81 30.58
CA THR A 69 8.00 -17.23 29.24
C THR A 69 8.23 -18.72 29.07
N SER A 70 8.21 -19.45 30.20
CA SER A 70 8.28 -20.93 30.24
C SER A 70 6.91 -21.52 30.52
N SER A 71 6.62 -22.69 29.94
CA SER A 71 5.36 -23.42 30.19
C SER A 71 5.22 -23.85 31.67
N GLU A 72 3.98 -24.03 32.12
CA GLU A 72 3.58 -24.42 33.45
C GLU A 72 4.05 -23.45 34.56
N PRO A 73 3.77 -22.10 34.43
CA PRO A 73 4.19 -21.13 35.44
C PRO A 73 3.64 -21.45 36.79
N THR A 74 4.45 -21.16 37.84
CA THR A 74 4.17 -21.41 39.25
C THR A 74 4.25 -20.12 40.06
N ILE A 75 3.94 -20.19 41.38
CA ILE A 75 4.07 -19.01 42.25
C ILE A 75 5.53 -18.56 42.48
N ASP A 76 6.50 -19.29 41.93
CA ASP A 76 7.91 -18.90 41.95
C ASP A 76 8.28 -18.02 40.75
N ASP A 77 7.37 -17.90 39.75
CA ASP A 77 7.47 -17.03 38.60
C ASP A 77 6.80 -15.66 38.86
N ASP A 78 6.51 -14.88 37.81
CA ASP A 78 5.84 -13.60 37.96
C ASP A 78 4.38 -13.78 38.39
N ILE A 79 3.95 -13.03 39.41
CA ILE A 79 2.60 -13.11 39.95
C ILE A 79 1.88 -11.76 39.93
N VAL A 80 0.58 -11.80 39.72
CA VAL A 80 -0.34 -10.69 39.93
C VAL A 80 -1.45 -11.14 40.89
N ASN A 81 -1.54 -10.47 42.07
CA ASN A 81 -2.53 -10.78 43.06
C ASN A 81 -3.82 -10.00 42.82
N ILE A 82 -4.95 -10.70 42.71
CA ILE A 82 -6.27 -10.10 42.46
C ILE A 82 -7.31 -10.86 43.30
N ASP A 83 -8.11 -10.11 44.03
CA ASP A 83 -9.23 -10.67 44.81
C ASP A 83 -10.49 -10.78 43.95
N GLY A 84 -11.28 -11.82 44.16
CA GLY A 84 -12.57 -12.00 43.48
C GLY A 84 -12.77 -13.39 42.91
N THR A 85 -13.98 -13.63 42.41
CA THR A 85 -14.35 -14.88 41.71
C THR A 85 -14.23 -14.79 40.20
N SER A 86 -14.41 -13.60 39.62
CA SER A 86 -14.08 -13.28 38.23
C SER A 86 -12.97 -12.24 38.27
N ILE A 87 -11.83 -12.59 37.75
CA ILE A 87 -10.60 -11.78 37.82
C ILE A 87 -10.13 -11.38 36.42
N THR A 88 -9.74 -10.12 36.31
CA THR A 88 -9.21 -9.53 35.06
C THR A 88 -8.09 -8.58 35.42
N GLU A 89 -6.96 -8.65 34.69
CA GLU A 89 -5.82 -7.79 34.90
C GLU A 89 -5.09 -7.49 33.63
N SER A 90 -4.57 -6.27 33.50
CA SER A 90 -3.76 -5.85 32.35
C SER A 90 -2.29 -5.90 32.71
N LEU A 91 -1.55 -6.78 32.08
CA LEU A 91 -0.09 -6.78 32.12
C LEU A 91 0.46 -5.67 31.22
N THR A 92 1.55 -5.06 31.67
CA THR A 92 2.31 -4.06 30.89
C THR A 92 3.79 -4.38 30.99
N SER A 93 4.59 -3.78 30.11
CA SER A 93 6.05 -4.01 30.06
C SER A 93 6.44 -5.44 29.71
N LEU A 94 5.64 -6.12 28.93
CA LEU A 94 5.99 -7.39 28.33
C LEU A 94 7.01 -7.17 27.20
N GLU A 95 7.82 -8.21 26.90
CA GLU A 95 8.73 -8.18 25.76
C GLU A 95 7.95 -8.43 24.45
N PRO A 96 8.20 -7.69 23.38
CA PRO A 96 7.58 -7.92 22.08
C PRO A 96 7.94 -9.29 21.49
N ASN A 97 7.08 -9.78 20.59
CA ASN A 97 7.26 -11.04 19.85
C ASN A 97 7.63 -12.22 20.76
N THR A 98 7.08 -12.22 21.97
CA THR A 98 7.43 -13.17 23.03
C THR A 98 6.22 -14.01 23.43
N THR A 99 6.42 -15.31 23.52
CA THR A 99 5.39 -16.22 24.02
C THR A 99 5.37 -16.21 25.54
N TYR A 100 4.19 -15.95 26.10
CA TYR A 100 3.92 -16.04 27.53
C TYR A 100 2.91 -17.14 27.79
N TYR A 101 3.07 -17.79 28.94
CA TYR A 101 2.17 -18.78 29.50
C TYR A 101 1.57 -18.22 30.80
N VAL A 102 0.28 -18.43 31.01
CA VAL A 102 -0.45 -17.87 32.15
C VAL A 102 -1.36 -18.93 32.74
N ARG A 103 -1.50 -18.91 34.08
CA ARG A 103 -2.44 -19.74 34.84
C ARG A 103 -3.07 -18.91 35.95
N VAL A 104 -4.34 -19.13 36.23
CA VAL A 104 -4.97 -18.68 37.46
C VAL A 104 -4.38 -19.50 38.61
N PHE A 105 -4.09 -18.87 39.74
CA PHE A 105 -3.62 -19.56 40.93
C PHE A 105 -4.41 -19.18 42.19
N LEU A 106 -4.40 -20.09 43.17
CA LEU A 106 -4.95 -19.91 44.50
C LEU A 106 -4.04 -20.59 45.49
N VAL A 107 -3.54 -19.83 46.47
CA VAL A 107 -2.78 -20.38 47.63
C VAL A 107 -3.67 -20.39 48.86
N ARG A 108 -3.84 -21.55 49.43
CA ARG A 108 -4.47 -21.67 50.74
C ARG A 108 -3.45 -22.18 51.78
N PRO A 109 -3.16 -21.38 52.81
CA PRO A 109 -2.23 -21.80 53.87
C PRO A 109 -2.60 -23.17 54.43
N LEU A 110 -1.61 -24.00 54.70
CA LEU A 110 -1.72 -25.37 55.22
C LEU A 110 -2.31 -26.42 54.29
N ILE A 111 -2.93 -26.03 53.15
CA ILE A 111 -3.49 -26.98 52.18
C ILE A 111 -2.59 -27.06 50.94
N GLY A 112 -2.20 -25.93 50.34
CA GLY A 112 -1.31 -25.91 49.19
C GLY A 112 -1.65 -24.84 48.16
N VAL A 113 -1.06 -25.03 46.99
CA VAL A 113 -1.24 -24.16 45.83
C VAL A 113 -2.04 -24.92 44.76
N PHE A 114 -3.04 -24.26 44.22
CA PHE A 114 -3.88 -24.77 43.15
C PHE A 114 -3.67 -23.91 41.92
N TYR A 115 -3.67 -24.53 40.72
CA TYR A 115 -3.53 -23.86 39.44
C TYR A 115 -4.66 -24.24 38.50
N GLY A 116 -5.12 -23.27 37.70
CA GLY A 116 -6.02 -23.49 36.58
C GLY A 116 -5.32 -24.13 35.39
N ASN A 117 -6.06 -24.28 34.28
CA ASN A 117 -5.48 -24.64 33.01
C ASN A 117 -4.49 -23.58 32.53
N GLU A 118 -3.49 -24.01 31.77
CA GLU A 118 -2.54 -23.11 31.13
C GLU A 118 -3.17 -22.54 29.85
N VAL A 119 -2.95 -21.25 29.59
CA VAL A 119 -3.23 -20.55 28.36
C VAL A 119 -1.95 -19.85 27.92
N SER A 120 -1.62 -19.88 26.64
CA SER A 120 -0.48 -19.16 26.08
C SER A 120 -0.95 -18.07 25.13
N PHE A 121 -0.17 -17.00 25.02
CA PHE A 121 -0.33 -15.93 24.03
C PHE A 121 1.03 -15.45 23.56
N VAL A 122 1.07 -14.77 22.41
CA VAL A 122 2.28 -14.15 21.89
C VAL A 122 2.00 -12.66 21.80
N THR A 123 2.89 -11.83 22.35
CA THR A 123 2.86 -10.37 22.16
C THR A 123 3.13 -10.03 20.70
N GLU A 124 2.53 -8.94 20.22
CA GLU A 124 2.78 -8.46 18.86
C GLU A 124 4.28 -8.15 18.67
N GLU A 125 4.73 -8.26 17.44
CA GLU A 125 6.10 -7.87 17.07
C GLU A 125 6.23 -6.35 17.22
N ASN A 126 7.32 -5.88 17.83
CA ASN A 126 7.67 -4.46 17.75
C ASN A 126 8.13 -4.18 16.32
N ILE A 127 7.20 -3.75 15.50
CA ILE A 127 7.53 -3.18 14.20
C ILE A 127 8.02 -1.75 14.51
N GLU A 128 9.31 -1.62 14.86
CA GLU A 128 9.97 -0.31 14.75
C GLU A 128 9.54 0.25 13.40
N PRO A 129 9.11 1.52 13.30
CA PRO A 129 8.85 2.11 12.01
C PRO A 129 10.10 1.83 11.16
N ILE A 130 9.93 0.97 10.13
CA ILE A 130 10.99 0.72 9.16
C ILE A 130 11.44 2.12 8.78
N ASP A 131 12.74 2.43 8.99
CA ASP A 131 13.32 3.66 8.47
C ASP A 131 13.05 3.61 6.97
N CYS A 132 11.91 4.18 6.60
CA CYS A 132 11.38 4.09 5.25
C CYS A 132 12.19 5.05 4.42
N ASP A 133 13.16 4.52 3.69
CA ASP A 133 13.72 5.27 2.57
C ASP A 133 12.53 5.67 1.67
N VAL A 134 12.20 6.95 1.68
CA VAL A 134 10.97 7.46 1.04
C VAL A 134 11.01 7.26 -0.48
N VAL A 135 12.17 7.55 -1.10
CA VAL A 135 12.35 7.49 -2.56
C VAL A 135 13.68 6.83 -2.95
N TYR A 136 13.73 6.28 -4.13
CA TYR A 136 14.94 5.69 -4.71
C TYR A 136 15.04 5.98 -6.21
N LEU A 137 16.26 5.84 -6.76
CA LEU A 137 16.52 5.88 -8.20
C LEU A 137 16.27 4.49 -8.79
N ASP A 138 15.41 4.42 -9.80
CA ASP A 138 15.14 3.17 -10.51
C ASP A 138 16.37 2.66 -11.28
N ASP A 139 16.39 1.38 -11.64
CA ASP A 139 17.50 0.72 -12.37
C ASP A 139 17.80 1.37 -13.72
N ASN A 140 16.84 2.10 -14.32
CA ASN A 140 17.09 2.86 -15.55
C ASN A 140 17.97 4.11 -15.36
N GLY A 141 18.35 4.43 -14.12
CA GLY A 141 19.23 5.55 -13.76
C GLY A 141 18.62 6.94 -13.91
N VAL A 142 17.32 7.07 -14.14
CA VAL A 142 16.62 8.34 -14.38
C VAL A 142 15.39 8.49 -13.50
N THR A 143 14.51 7.47 -13.44
CA THR A 143 13.21 7.54 -12.80
C THR A 143 13.33 7.53 -11.28
N ILE A 144 12.63 8.46 -10.61
CA ILE A 144 12.53 8.52 -9.16
C ILE A 144 11.24 7.82 -8.72
N LYS A 145 11.39 6.79 -7.89
CA LYS A 145 10.29 5.97 -7.37
C LYS A 145 10.16 6.07 -5.86
N ALA A 146 8.93 5.94 -5.38
CA ALA A 146 8.65 5.83 -3.95
C ALA A 146 8.64 4.37 -3.50
N TYR A 147 9.22 4.11 -2.30
CA TYR A 147 9.07 2.83 -1.63
C TYR A 147 7.60 2.58 -1.24
N PRO A 148 7.16 1.31 -1.08
CA PRO A 148 5.79 1.00 -0.70
C PRO A 148 5.34 1.63 0.62
N CYS A 149 6.24 1.83 1.57
CA CYS A 149 6.00 2.44 2.88
C CYS A 149 5.87 3.97 2.83
N ALA A 150 6.34 4.64 1.77
CA ALA A 150 6.25 6.10 1.66
C ALA A 150 4.81 6.57 1.48
N GLU A 151 4.43 7.60 2.23
CA GLU A 151 3.12 8.23 2.16
C GLU A 151 3.12 9.47 1.27
N ILE A 152 1.94 9.96 0.93
CA ILE A 152 1.77 11.20 0.16
C ILE A 152 2.22 12.38 1.01
N GLY A 153 3.08 13.23 0.44
CA GLY A 153 3.69 14.37 1.12
C GLY A 153 5.03 14.06 1.77
N ASP A 154 5.43 12.80 1.88
CA ASP A 154 6.75 12.44 2.36
C ASP A 154 7.85 12.98 1.44
N VAL A 155 8.97 13.35 2.06
CA VAL A 155 10.16 13.88 1.36
C VAL A 155 11.33 12.94 1.57
N GLY A 156 11.89 12.46 0.48
CA GLY A 156 13.11 11.65 0.49
C GLY A 156 14.19 12.21 -0.40
N THR A 157 15.41 11.72 -0.26
CA THR A 157 16.58 12.25 -0.95
C THR A 157 17.24 11.20 -1.84
N VAL A 158 17.45 11.54 -3.12
CA VAL A 158 18.26 10.74 -4.07
C VAL A 158 19.41 11.60 -4.59
N ASN A 159 20.64 11.13 -4.44
CA ASN A 159 21.85 11.83 -4.88
C ASN A 159 21.96 13.30 -4.36
N GLY A 160 21.46 13.57 -3.15
CA GLY A 160 21.48 14.90 -2.54
C GLY A 160 20.38 15.84 -3.02
N VAL A 161 19.41 15.34 -3.80
CA VAL A 161 18.23 16.08 -4.25
C VAL A 161 16.99 15.56 -3.52
N GLU A 162 16.21 16.46 -2.95
CA GLU A 162 14.95 16.14 -2.29
C GLU A 162 13.81 15.97 -3.31
N TYR A 163 12.98 14.95 -3.09
CA TYR A 163 11.78 14.67 -3.88
C TYR A 163 10.59 14.47 -2.95
N THR A 164 9.45 15.06 -3.31
CA THR A 164 8.19 14.92 -2.58
C THR A 164 7.32 13.88 -3.27
N VAL A 165 6.80 12.90 -2.53
CA VAL A 165 5.83 11.92 -3.02
C VAL A 165 4.47 12.59 -3.20
N VAL A 166 3.90 12.52 -4.40
CA VAL A 166 2.62 13.15 -4.73
C VAL A 166 1.62 12.15 -5.29
N ASP A 167 0.33 12.41 -5.05
CA ASP A 167 -0.79 11.77 -5.72
C ASP A 167 -1.41 12.68 -6.80
N ASN A 168 -2.52 12.24 -7.39
CA ASN A 168 -3.26 13.02 -8.38
C ASN A 168 -3.67 14.40 -7.84
N ASN A 169 -4.27 14.45 -6.65
CA ASN A 169 -4.80 15.67 -6.06
C ASN A 169 -3.70 16.70 -5.81
N MET A 170 -2.64 16.27 -5.12
CA MET A 170 -1.50 17.12 -4.79
C MET A 170 -0.80 17.64 -6.06
N LEU A 171 -0.65 16.79 -7.09
CA LEU A 171 -0.05 17.18 -8.37
C LEU A 171 -0.87 18.27 -9.08
N TYR A 172 -2.21 18.15 -9.07
CA TYR A 172 -3.11 19.17 -9.63
C TYR A 172 -3.14 20.47 -8.82
N GLU A 173 -3.12 20.38 -7.49
CA GLU A 173 -3.02 21.56 -6.62
C GLU A 173 -1.71 22.33 -6.85
N MET A 174 -0.59 21.63 -7.00
CA MET A 174 0.72 22.22 -7.27
C MET A 174 0.81 22.96 -8.61
N ARG A 175 0.02 22.56 -9.58
CA ARG A 175 -0.09 23.23 -10.88
C ARG A 175 -0.64 24.67 -10.74
N GLY A 176 -1.48 24.92 -9.73
CA GLY A 176 -2.20 26.19 -9.54
C GLY A 176 -3.42 26.35 -10.45
N GLU A 177 -3.97 27.58 -10.49
CA GLU A 177 -5.16 27.89 -11.27
C GLU A 177 -4.82 28.07 -12.78
N PHE A 178 -5.79 27.80 -13.62
CA PHE A 178 -5.70 27.95 -15.08
C PHE A 178 -5.17 29.33 -15.51
N GLY A 179 -4.20 29.31 -16.44
CA GLY A 179 -3.65 30.55 -17.04
C GLY A 179 -2.66 31.30 -16.14
N GLN A 180 -2.25 30.70 -15.01
CA GLN A 180 -1.19 31.28 -14.18
C GLN A 180 0.18 30.70 -14.55
N ILE A 181 1.24 31.45 -14.28
CA ILE A 181 2.61 30.97 -14.47
C ILE A 181 2.88 29.93 -13.39
N ILE A 182 3.29 28.73 -13.82
CA ILE A 182 3.71 27.66 -12.91
C ILE A 182 5.03 28.09 -12.24
N THR A 183 5.01 28.25 -10.92
CA THR A 183 6.19 28.56 -10.11
C THR A 183 6.75 27.33 -9.39
N THR A 184 5.98 26.24 -9.32
CA THR A 184 6.38 24.99 -8.69
C THR A 184 7.47 24.30 -9.50
N ASP A 185 8.47 23.78 -8.82
CA ASP A 185 9.51 22.91 -9.42
C ASP A 185 9.01 21.46 -9.50
N PHE A 186 8.44 21.11 -10.65
CA PHE A 186 7.94 19.75 -10.94
C PHE A 186 9.06 18.71 -11.10
N THR A 187 10.32 19.13 -11.26
CA THR A 187 11.46 18.21 -11.39
C THR A 187 11.78 17.47 -10.08
N ARG A 188 11.23 17.95 -8.95
CA ARG A 188 11.44 17.41 -7.60
C ARG A 188 10.24 16.65 -7.06
N LEU A 189 9.41 16.13 -7.94
CA LEU A 189 8.26 15.31 -7.56
C LEU A 189 8.54 13.83 -7.85
N CYS A 190 8.12 12.97 -6.91
CA CYS A 190 8.04 11.54 -7.10
C CYS A 190 6.58 11.17 -7.39
N THR A 191 6.30 10.77 -8.62
CA THR A 191 4.94 10.57 -9.14
C THR A 191 4.47 9.11 -9.09
N THR A 192 5.15 8.23 -8.36
CA THR A 192 4.80 6.80 -8.25
C THR A 192 3.35 6.55 -7.82
N ARG A 193 2.72 7.49 -7.07
CA ARG A 193 1.32 7.39 -6.63
C ARG A 193 0.32 8.04 -7.57
N VAL A 194 0.78 8.59 -8.69
CA VAL A 194 -0.08 9.23 -9.70
C VAL A 194 -0.60 8.18 -10.67
N THR A 195 -1.91 8.19 -10.91
CA THR A 195 -2.61 7.25 -11.80
C THR A 195 -3.33 7.92 -12.96
N ASP A 196 -3.54 9.25 -12.88
CA ASP A 196 -4.25 10.05 -13.87
C ASP A 196 -3.52 11.39 -14.09
N MET A 197 -3.22 11.70 -15.36
CA MET A 197 -2.58 12.95 -15.79
C MET A 197 -3.45 13.69 -16.83
N TYR A 198 -4.78 13.45 -16.80
CA TYR A 198 -5.74 14.09 -17.68
C TYR A 198 -5.63 15.61 -17.63
N ASN A 199 -5.36 16.25 -18.79
CA ASN A 199 -5.26 17.71 -18.90
C ASN A 199 -4.30 18.37 -17.89
N LEU A 200 -3.27 17.68 -17.43
CA LEU A 200 -2.41 18.17 -16.34
C LEU A 200 -1.79 19.53 -16.67
N PHE A 201 -1.30 19.75 -17.89
CA PHE A 201 -0.72 21.01 -18.34
C PHE A 201 -1.51 21.68 -19.46
N LEU A 202 -2.80 21.38 -19.56
CA LEU A 202 -3.72 22.04 -20.50
C LEU A 202 -3.66 23.57 -20.30
N CYS A 203 -3.43 24.32 -21.40
CA CYS A 203 -3.27 25.79 -21.38
C CYS A 203 -2.12 26.32 -20.48
N TYR A 204 -1.10 25.50 -20.21
CA TYR A 204 0.16 25.96 -19.63
C TYR A 204 1.26 25.95 -20.70
N GLU A 205 1.07 26.74 -21.74
CA GLU A 205 1.83 26.68 -22.99
C GLU A 205 3.34 26.82 -22.80
N GLU A 206 3.76 27.63 -21.80
CA GLU A 206 5.16 27.84 -21.49
C GLU A 206 5.78 26.74 -20.61
N PHE A 207 4.98 25.74 -20.16
CA PHE A 207 5.52 24.66 -19.36
C PHE A 207 6.51 23.83 -20.16
N ASN A 208 7.76 23.81 -19.74
CA ASN A 208 8.83 23.05 -20.38
C ASN A 208 9.90 22.60 -19.36
N GLN A 209 9.46 22.15 -18.17
CA GLN A 209 10.39 21.62 -17.16
C GLN A 209 10.81 20.18 -17.49
N PRO A 210 12.07 19.77 -17.17
CA PRO A 210 12.58 18.43 -17.46
C PRO A 210 12.04 17.38 -16.48
N ILE A 211 10.86 16.89 -16.76
CA ILE A 211 10.11 15.90 -15.95
C ILE A 211 10.36 14.45 -16.40
N GLY A 212 11.46 14.19 -17.10
CA GLY A 212 11.81 12.84 -17.56
C GLY A 212 12.10 11.85 -16.44
N ASN A 213 12.34 12.33 -15.23
CA ASN A 213 12.55 11.54 -14.00
C ASN A 213 11.25 11.05 -13.34
N TRP A 214 10.08 11.43 -13.84
CA TRP A 214 8.81 11.00 -13.27
C TRP A 214 8.57 9.51 -13.47
N ASP A 215 8.03 8.87 -12.45
CA ASP A 215 7.49 7.53 -12.54
C ASP A 215 6.02 7.59 -13.00
N VAL A 216 5.79 7.21 -14.25
CA VAL A 216 4.44 7.17 -14.84
C VAL A 216 3.91 5.74 -14.98
N SER A 217 4.59 4.76 -14.37
CA SER A 217 4.26 3.35 -14.54
C SER A 217 2.87 2.95 -14.02
N ASN A 218 2.27 3.76 -13.13
CA ASN A 218 0.92 3.56 -12.63
C ASN A 218 -0.14 4.43 -13.35
N VAL A 219 0.28 5.26 -14.30
CA VAL A 219 -0.65 6.15 -15.02
C VAL A 219 -1.42 5.37 -16.07
N THR A 220 -2.74 5.54 -16.07
CA THR A 220 -3.65 4.91 -17.04
C THR A 220 -4.22 5.89 -18.06
N ASN A 221 -4.22 7.19 -17.75
CA ASN A 221 -4.78 8.24 -18.58
C ASN A 221 -3.83 9.44 -18.71
N MET A 222 -3.40 9.72 -19.92
CA MET A 222 -2.55 10.87 -20.28
C MET A 222 -3.23 11.81 -21.30
N SER A 223 -4.56 11.68 -21.46
CA SER A 223 -5.26 12.49 -22.46
C SER A 223 -5.16 13.98 -22.15
N GLY A 224 -4.83 14.76 -23.18
CA GLY A 224 -4.67 16.21 -23.10
C GLY A 224 -3.54 16.70 -22.21
N MET A 225 -2.60 15.85 -21.78
CA MET A 225 -1.57 16.24 -20.80
C MET A 225 -0.80 17.51 -21.19
N PHE A 226 -0.46 17.66 -22.47
CA PHE A 226 0.21 18.84 -23.03
C PHE A 226 -0.61 19.49 -24.12
N TYR A 227 -1.93 19.59 -23.92
CA TYR A 227 -2.88 20.09 -24.90
C TYR A 227 -2.78 21.62 -25.03
N GLY A 228 -2.36 22.09 -26.20
CA GLY A 228 -2.25 23.51 -26.51
C GLY A 228 -3.56 24.15 -26.99
N GLU A 229 -4.62 24.11 -26.17
CA GLU A 229 -5.94 24.68 -26.51
C GLU A 229 -5.90 26.21 -26.60
N CYS A 230 -5.23 26.86 -25.68
CA CYS A 230 -5.20 28.32 -25.57
C CYS A 230 -4.15 28.93 -26.50
N ALA A 231 -3.01 28.28 -26.66
CA ALA A 231 -1.95 28.56 -27.65
C ALA A 231 -1.08 27.30 -27.86
N SER A 232 -0.11 27.36 -28.77
CA SER A 232 0.74 26.20 -29.07
C SER A 232 1.64 25.86 -27.87
N HIS A 233 1.60 24.59 -27.41
CA HIS A 233 2.33 24.12 -26.23
C HIS A 233 3.84 23.97 -26.52
N LEU A 234 4.70 24.52 -25.65
CA LEU A 234 6.16 24.53 -25.85
C LEU A 234 6.88 23.33 -25.23
N PHE A 235 6.17 22.39 -24.59
CA PHE A 235 6.81 21.23 -23.97
C PHE A 235 7.59 20.42 -25.00
N ASN A 236 8.89 20.27 -24.76
CA ASN A 236 9.80 19.51 -25.62
C ASN A 236 10.96 18.90 -24.80
N GLN A 237 10.67 18.32 -23.63
CA GLN A 237 11.65 17.66 -22.80
C GLN A 237 11.73 16.17 -23.06
N ASN A 238 12.89 15.59 -22.82
CA ASN A 238 13.11 14.15 -23.02
C ASN A 238 12.33 13.33 -21.97
N ILE A 239 11.37 12.56 -22.46
CA ILE A 239 10.51 11.64 -21.69
C ILE A 239 10.63 10.20 -22.21
N SER A 240 11.71 9.88 -22.92
CA SER A 240 11.94 8.55 -23.51
C SER A 240 12.00 7.41 -22.48
N GLN A 241 12.31 7.71 -21.22
CA GLN A 241 12.40 6.72 -20.14
C GLN A 241 11.06 6.48 -19.42
N TRP A 242 10.00 7.16 -19.81
CA TRP A 242 8.68 6.92 -19.23
C TRP A 242 8.16 5.53 -19.57
N ASN A 243 7.75 4.79 -18.54
CA ASN A 243 7.06 3.52 -18.71
C ASN A 243 5.54 3.76 -18.87
N VAL A 244 5.08 3.84 -20.11
CA VAL A 244 3.67 4.10 -20.44
C VAL A 244 2.84 2.82 -20.65
N SER A 245 3.38 1.65 -20.25
CA SER A 245 2.77 0.36 -20.55
C SER A 245 1.37 0.14 -19.94
N ASN A 246 0.99 0.93 -18.94
CA ASN A 246 -0.35 0.88 -18.34
C ASN A 246 -1.30 1.95 -18.89
N VAL A 247 -0.84 2.82 -19.77
CA VAL A 247 -1.69 3.89 -20.34
C VAL A 247 -2.67 3.31 -21.34
N THR A 248 -3.94 3.66 -21.17
CA THR A 248 -5.03 3.23 -22.05
C THR A 248 -5.60 4.36 -22.91
N ASN A 249 -5.34 5.62 -22.53
CA ASN A 249 -5.84 6.80 -23.22
C ASN A 249 -4.73 7.85 -23.38
N MET A 250 -4.41 8.18 -24.66
CA MET A 250 -3.45 9.21 -25.06
C MET A 250 -4.09 10.29 -25.97
N GLN A 251 -5.43 10.41 -25.94
CA GLN A 251 -6.18 11.39 -26.73
C GLN A 251 -5.57 12.79 -26.56
N ALA A 252 -5.28 13.48 -27.67
CA ALA A 252 -4.79 14.86 -27.70
C ALA A 252 -3.54 15.17 -26.85
N MET A 253 -2.74 14.15 -26.48
CA MET A 253 -1.63 14.31 -25.52
C MET A 253 -0.64 15.41 -25.95
N PHE A 254 -0.34 15.54 -27.24
CA PHE A 254 0.60 16.53 -27.82
C PHE A 254 -0.08 17.45 -28.86
N PHE A 255 -1.38 17.64 -28.69
CA PHE A 255 -2.17 18.49 -29.59
C PHE A 255 -1.66 19.93 -29.61
N ASN A 256 -1.51 20.49 -30.84
CA ASN A 256 -1.14 21.89 -31.07
C ASN A 256 0.14 22.28 -30.31
N GLY A 257 1.27 21.62 -30.62
CA GLY A 257 2.51 21.79 -29.87
C GLY A 257 3.78 21.57 -30.69
N TYR A 258 4.91 21.74 -30.03
CA TYR A 258 6.26 21.65 -30.62
C TYR A 258 7.05 20.44 -30.09
N PHE A 259 6.38 19.45 -29.49
CA PHE A 259 7.04 18.25 -28.99
C PHE A 259 7.69 17.46 -30.13
N ASN A 260 8.99 17.12 -29.98
CA ASN A 260 9.73 16.31 -30.93
C ASN A 260 10.86 15.51 -30.24
N GLN A 261 10.57 14.84 -29.13
CA GLN A 261 11.55 13.99 -28.44
C GLN A 261 11.32 12.51 -28.76
N PRO A 262 12.36 11.67 -28.68
CA PRO A 262 12.27 10.25 -29.03
C PRO A 262 11.35 9.49 -28.07
N ILE A 263 10.29 8.93 -28.62
CA ILE A 263 9.28 8.11 -27.90
C ILE A 263 9.02 6.77 -28.60
N GLY A 264 9.84 6.40 -29.58
CA GLY A 264 9.66 5.17 -30.34
C GLY A 264 9.78 3.89 -29.49
N ASN A 265 10.46 3.95 -28.35
CA ASN A 265 10.59 2.82 -27.43
C ASN A 265 9.42 2.69 -26.42
N TRP A 266 8.42 3.55 -26.50
CA TRP A 266 7.24 3.44 -25.63
C TRP A 266 6.45 2.16 -25.93
N ASN A 267 6.07 1.43 -24.90
CA ASN A 267 5.11 0.35 -25.03
C ASN A 267 3.67 0.90 -24.96
N VAL A 268 3.07 1.08 -26.13
CA VAL A 268 1.71 1.63 -26.29
C VAL A 268 0.65 0.53 -26.50
N SER A 269 1.01 -0.74 -26.31
CA SER A 269 0.16 -1.88 -26.62
C SER A 269 -1.18 -1.93 -25.84
N ASN A 270 -1.31 -1.18 -24.75
CA ASN A 270 -2.57 -1.08 -24.01
C ASN A 270 -3.41 0.17 -24.38
N VAL A 271 -2.91 1.04 -25.26
CA VAL A 271 -3.63 2.26 -25.65
C VAL A 271 -4.81 1.91 -26.57
N ALA A 272 -6.00 2.39 -26.21
CA ALA A 272 -7.22 2.19 -26.97
C ALA A 272 -7.65 3.45 -27.77
N ASP A 273 -7.26 4.65 -27.33
CA ASP A 273 -7.64 5.93 -27.92
C ASP A 273 -6.39 6.80 -28.14
N MET A 274 -6.13 7.12 -29.42
CA MET A 274 -5.08 8.03 -29.88
C MET A 274 -5.64 9.21 -30.70
N THR A 275 -6.95 9.49 -30.55
CA THR A 275 -7.64 10.58 -31.24
C THR A 275 -6.93 11.92 -31.00
N TYR A 276 -6.64 12.69 -32.03
CA TYR A 276 -5.96 14.01 -31.93
C TYR A 276 -4.53 14.00 -31.37
N MET A 277 -3.89 12.86 -31.09
CA MET A 277 -2.66 12.78 -30.26
C MET A 277 -1.55 13.72 -30.76
N PHE A 278 -1.36 13.83 -32.08
CA PHE A 278 -0.37 14.68 -32.74
C PHE A 278 -1.00 15.69 -33.68
N GLN A 279 -2.28 16.02 -33.55
CA GLN A 279 -2.90 17.05 -34.40
C GLN A 279 -2.20 18.38 -34.17
N ASN A 280 -1.82 19.06 -35.27
CA ASN A 280 -1.04 20.29 -35.24
C ASN A 280 0.26 20.18 -34.40
N ALA A 281 0.87 19.00 -34.38
CA ALA A 281 2.20 18.80 -33.80
C ALA A 281 3.26 19.26 -34.82
N TYR A 282 3.54 20.55 -34.88
CA TYR A 282 4.25 21.22 -35.96
C TYR A 282 5.66 20.72 -36.23
N THR A 283 6.33 20.16 -35.21
CA THR A 283 7.74 19.71 -35.28
C THR A 283 7.91 18.22 -35.12
N PHE A 284 6.86 17.48 -34.75
CA PHE A 284 6.96 16.05 -34.44
C PHE A 284 7.32 15.24 -35.67
N ASN A 285 8.46 14.56 -35.63
CA ASN A 285 8.91 13.65 -36.68
C ASN A 285 9.79 12.52 -36.13
N GLN A 286 9.40 11.94 -34.98
CA GLN A 286 10.14 10.83 -34.39
C GLN A 286 9.68 9.50 -34.98
N ASP A 287 10.61 8.55 -35.06
CA ASP A 287 10.34 7.19 -35.49
C ASP A 287 9.48 6.47 -34.46
N ILE A 288 8.28 6.08 -34.84
CA ILE A 288 7.29 5.35 -34.05
C ILE A 288 6.78 4.10 -34.81
N ALA A 289 7.52 3.64 -35.82
CA ALA A 289 7.12 2.52 -36.65
C ALA A 289 6.96 1.21 -35.88
N ASP A 290 7.71 1.05 -34.77
CA ASP A 290 7.69 -0.15 -33.90
C ASP A 290 6.57 -0.15 -32.86
N TRP A 291 5.70 0.87 -32.82
CA TRP A 291 4.58 0.89 -31.89
C TRP A 291 3.57 -0.23 -32.19
N ASP A 292 3.22 -1.01 -31.18
CA ASP A 292 2.09 -1.95 -31.26
C ASP A 292 0.77 -1.19 -31.00
N VAL A 293 0.08 -0.87 -32.11
CA VAL A 293 -1.20 -0.14 -32.08
C VAL A 293 -2.41 -1.06 -32.26
N SER A 294 -2.22 -2.38 -32.11
CA SER A 294 -3.26 -3.38 -32.41
C SER A 294 -4.52 -3.27 -31.53
N ASN A 295 -4.41 -2.63 -30.37
CA ASN A 295 -5.55 -2.39 -29.47
C ASN A 295 -6.21 -1.02 -29.66
N VAL A 296 -5.67 -0.15 -30.53
CA VAL A 296 -6.25 1.17 -30.79
C VAL A 296 -7.53 1.03 -31.60
N THR A 297 -8.59 1.68 -31.15
CA THR A 297 -9.91 1.66 -31.81
C THR A 297 -10.26 2.98 -32.51
N ASP A 298 -9.66 4.09 -32.08
CA ASP A 298 -9.86 5.42 -32.67
C ASP A 298 -8.53 6.16 -32.88
N MET A 299 -8.26 6.52 -34.14
CA MET A 299 -7.11 7.31 -34.58
C MET A 299 -7.56 8.56 -35.34
N SER A 300 -8.82 8.98 -35.16
CA SER A 300 -9.35 10.17 -35.87
C SER A 300 -8.48 11.39 -35.58
N TYR A 301 -8.12 12.13 -36.63
CA TYR A 301 -7.34 13.37 -36.57
C TYR A 301 -5.94 13.21 -35.95
N MET A 302 -5.42 11.98 -35.80
CA MET A 302 -4.19 11.72 -35.04
C MET A 302 -3.01 12.58 -35.54
N PHE A 303 -2.84 12.75 -36.83
CA PHE A 303 -1.77 13.55 -37.43
C PHE A 303 -2.29 14.73 -38.27
N LEU A 304 -3.56 15.11 -38.16
CA LEU A 304 -4.10 16.26 -38.88
C LEU A 304 -3.24 17.51 -38.66
N GLY A 305 -2.68 18.10 -39.71
CA GLY A 305 -1.82 19.29 -39.60
C GLY A 305 -0.48 19.07 -38.93
N ALA A 306 0.00 17.83 -38.84
CA ALA A 306 1.35 17.51 -38.36
C ALA A 306 2.40 17.84 -39.44
N ASP A 307 2.79 19.11 -39.55
CA ASP A 307 3.53 19.69 -40.66
C ASP A 307 4.85 18.97 -40.95
N ALA A 308 5.60 18.54 -39.95
CA ALA A 308 6.93 17.94 -40.12
C ALA A 308 6.92 16.43 -40.25
N PHE A 309 5.79 15.77 -39.97
CA PHE A 309 5.76 14.32 -39.86
C PHE A 309 5.99 13.59 -41.18
N ASN A 310 6.95 12.66 -41.20
CA ASN A 310 7.27 11.83 -42.36
C ASN A 310 7.94 10.52 -41.92
N GLN A 311 7.17 9.58 -41.35
CA GLN A 311 7.66 8.26 -40.97
C GLN A 311 6.90 7.15 -41.71
N ASP A 312 7.54 5.99 -41.90
CA ASP A 312 6.91 4.80 -42.50
C ASP A 312 6.12 4.04 -41.45
N LEU A 313 4.81 4.11 -41.54
CA LEU A 313 3.89 3.42 -40.63
C LEU A 313 3.15 2.26 -41.32
N SER A 314 3.63 1.78 -42.46
CA SER A 314 2.99 0.71 -43.23
C SER A 314 2.89 -0.63 -42.48
N LEU A 315 3.70 -0.82 -41.45
CA LEU A 315 3.71 -2.05 -40.61
C LEU A 315 2.75 -2.00 -39.43
N TRP A 316 2.10 -0.87 -39.19
CA TRP A 316 1.13 -0.79 -38.10
C TRP A 316 -0.06 -1.74 -38.33
N ASN A 317 -0.37 -2.56 -37.33
CA ASN A 317 -1.61 -3.35 -37.37
C ASN A 317 -2.80 -2.49 -36.94
N VAL A 318 -3.54 -2.01 -37.96
CA VAL A 318 -4.71 -1.13 -37.75
C VAL A 318 -6.05 -1.86 -37.99
N GLU A 319 -6.06 -3.20 -37.91
CA GLU A 319 -7.29 -3.98 -38.11
C GLU A 319 -8.34 -3.68 -36.99
N GLY A 320 -7.90 -3.27 -35.79
CA GLY A 320 -8.77 -2.88 -34.68
C GLY A 320 -9.37 -1.48 -34.81
N VAL A 321 -8.85 -0.64 -35.70
CA VAL A 321 -9.24 0.78 -35.81
C VAL A 321 -10.58 0.91 -36.50
N LEU A 322 -11.57 1.45 -35.81
CA LEU A 322 -12.94 1.66 -36.29
C LEU A 322 -13.19 3.09 -36.75
N ASN A 323 -12.41 4.06 -36.24
CA ASN A 323 -12.50 5.47 -36.61
C ASN A 323 -11.10 5.99 -36.95
N CYS A 324 -10.96 6.60 -38.15
CA CYS A 324 -9.72 7.16 -38.66
C CYS A 324 -9.95 8.43 -39.50
N VAL A 325 -11.05 9.16 -39.27
CA VAL A 325 -11.40 10.37 -40.04
C VAL A 325 -10.26 11.38 -39.96
N ASP A 326 -9.87 11.93 -41.11
CA ASP A 326 -8.82 12.94 -41.25
C ASP A 326 -7.51 12.55 -40.56
N PHE A 327 -7.17 11.25 -40.54
CA PHE A 327 -5.99 10.70 -39.86
C PHE A 327 -4.71 11.47 -40.16
N SER A 328 -4.50 11.84 -41.46
CA SER A 328 -3.29 12.49 -41.94
C SER A 328 -3.58 13.67 -42.89
N THR A 329 -4.76 14.27 -42.83
CA THR A 329 -5.12 15.44 -43.61
C THR A 329 -4.17 16.61 -43.28
N ASP A 330 -3.77 17.41 -44.24
CA ASP A 330 -2.86 18.55 -44.12
C ASP A 330 -1.48 18.19 -43.48
N THR A 331 -0.89 17.06 -43.89
CA THR A 331 0.48 16.65 -43.55
C THR A 331 1.42 16.82 -44.74
N PRO A 332 1.88 18.01 -45.06
CA PRO A 332 2.52 18.33 -46.37
C PRO A 332 3.86 17.63 -46.59
N GLN A 333 4.53 17.20 -45.53
CA GLN A 333 5.82 16.51 -45.62
C GLN A 333 5.70 14.99 -45.62
N TRP A 334 4.52 14.42 -45.31
CA TRP A 334 4.37 12.97 -45.23
C TRP A 334 4.29 12.30 -46.59
N THR A 335 5.41 11.79 -47.05
CA THR A 335 5.58 11.09 -48.34
C THR A 335 5.88 9.60 -48.18
N LEU A 336 6.24 9.15 -46.98
CA LEU A 336 6.49 7.74 -46.68
C LEU A 336 5.17 6.95 -46.51
N PRO A 337 5.20 5.60 -46.60
CA PRO A 337 4.00 4.78 -46.54
C PRO A 337 3.20 4.98 -45.24
N GLN A 338 1.90 5.11 -45.42
CA GLN A 338 0.94 5.23 -44.32
C GLN A 338 0.32 3.85 -43.94
N PRO A 339 -0.34 3.72 -42.80
CA PRO A 339 -1.06 2.50 -42.43
C PRO A 339 -2.16 2.17 -43.45
N ASN A 340 -2.42 0.87 -43.64
CA ASN A 340 -3.49 0.41 -44.50
C ASN A 340 -4.79 0.17 -43.74
N PHE A 341 -5.61 1.18 -43.58
CA PHE A 341 -6.91 1.07 -42.92
C PHE A 341 -7.90 0.26 -43.77
N THR A 342 -8.53 -0.75 -43.14
CA THR A 342 -9.52 -1.63 -43.81
C THR A 342 -10.92 -1.48 -43.24
N ASN A 343 -11.06 -0.98 -42.00
CA ASN A 343 -12.34 -0.89 -41.30
C ASN A 343 -12.84 0.56 -41.13
N CYS A 344 -12.09 1.54 -41.55
CA CYS A 344 -12.49 2.95 -41.59
C CYS A 344 -11.92 3.64 -42.85
N ASN A 345 -12.35 4.87 -43.11
CA ASN A 345 -11.87 5.68 -44.24
C ASN A 345 -11.16 6.92 -43.69
N PRO A 346 -9.83 7.03 -43.83
CA PRO A 346 -9.03 8.12 -43.32
C PRO A 346 -9.24 9.44 -44.07
#